data_cce6cf7006ab047f446d6feac1866ef1
#
_entry.id   cce6cf7006ab047f446d6feac1866ef1
#
_cell.length_a   1.000
_cell.length_b   1.000
_cell.length_c   1.000
_cell.angle_alpha   90.00
_cell.angle_beta   90.00
_cell.angle_gamma   90.00
#
_symmetry.space_group_name_H-M   'P 1'
#
loop_
_entity.id
_entity.type
_entity.pdbx_description
1 polymer ?
#
loop_
_entity_poly.entity_id
_entity_poly.type
_entity_poly.pdbx_seq_one_letter_code
_entity_poly.pdbx_strand_id
1 'polypeptide(L)'
;MKILAIIGTPTAQDGYTTQSVQALEKAFHGRRNVEFEYIYLAEVQLSGCQGRLTCVKFGEHKCPYVSELAPLLQAMHSADVVIFGSPVHCFNVSTLMKNFIDLLVYQMHRPAFLGQKAIVVATAAGAGQKGVVKYLRKTVANWGFDVVGQLGTHAGFFGEPKYQTKLERAAGKVVDQTISALDRAELPKPGLAELINFRIWRSTVIRTENASPYDWEHWQNAGWLKQDYYYKVKTNPIARGLAGLVERLIARAIRKVSVSPST
;
A
#
# COMPACT_ATOMS: atom_id res chain seq x y z
N MET A 1 10.00 -6.92 -17.79
CA MET A 1 9.39 -6.72 -16.47
C MET A 1 9.47 -5.24 -16.14
N LYS A 2 8.33 -4.62 -15.80
CA LYS A 2 8.28 -3.18 -15.50
C LYS A 2 8.24 -2.96 -13.99
N ILE A 3 9.14 -2.11 -13.48
CA ILE A 3 9.21 -1.73 -12.07
C ILE A 3 9.00 -0.22 -11.97
N LEU A 4 8.06 0.18 -11.12
CA LEU A 4 7.78 1.58 -10.83
C LEU A 4 8.25 1.92 -9.42
N ALA A 5 9.03 2.98 -9.26
CA ALA A 5 9.39 3.53 -7.95
C ALA A 5 8.70 4.88 -7.71
N ILE A 6 7.82 4.94 -6.72
CA ILE A 6 7.19 6.18 -6.25
C ILE A 6 7.92 6.65 -5.00
N ILE A 7 8.59 7.79 -5.09
CA ILE A 7 9.50 8.27 -4.05
C ILE A 7 9.03 9.62 -3.50
N GLY A 8 8.74 9.64 -2.19
CA GLY A 8 8.28 10.82 -1.46
C GLY A 8 9.41 11.61 -0.78
N THR A 9 10.59 11.68 -1.39
CA THR A 9 11.67 12.55 -0.88
C THR A 9 11.59 13.95 -1.49
N PRO A 10 11.79 15.02 -0.71
CA PRO A 10 11.82 16.39 -1.24
C PRO A 10 13.06 16.68 -2.10
N THR A 11 14.13 15.91 -1.94
CA THR A 11 15.39 16.05 -2.70
C THR A 11 15.40 15.24 -4.01
N ALA A 12 14.26 14.65 -4.39
CA ALA A 12 14.10 13.87 -5.62
C ALA A 12 15.28 12.92 -5.90
N GLN A 13 16.04 13.15 -6.97
CA GLN A 13 17.12 12.26 -7.42
C GLN A 13 18.30 12.18 -6.45
N ASP A 14 18.57 13.22 -5.67
CA ASP A 14 19.73 13.32 -4.78
C ASP A 14 19.47 12.74 -3.38
N GLY A 15 18.26 12.25 -3.11
CA GLY A 15 17.88 11.79 -1.78
C GLY A 15 18.46 10.41 -1.42
N TYR A 16 18.76 10.19 -0.15
CA TYR A 16 19.16 8.86 0.36
C TYR A 16 18.09 7.78 0.17
N THR A 17 16.82 8.16 0.13
CA THR A 17 15.74 7.24 -0.21
C THR A 17 15.87 6.76 -1.67
N THR A 18 16.21 7.68 -2.58
CA THR A 18 16.48 7.37 -3.98
C THR A 18 17.69 6.44 -4.11
N GLN A 19 18.79 6.71 -3.40
CA GLN A 19 19.97 5.84 -3.39
C GLN A 19 19.64 4.43 -2.86
N SER A 20 18.74 4.31 -1.89
CA SER A 20 18.26 3.01 -1.41
C SER A 20 17.46 2.26 -2.48
N VAL A 21 16.66 2.96 -3.29
CA VAL A 21 15.92 2.38 -4.41
C VAL A 21 16.84 2.03 -5.57
N GLN A 22 17.86 2.85 -5.85
CA GLN A 22 18.90 2.55 -6.86
C GLN A 22 19.68 1.27 -6.54
N ALA A 23 19.91 0.96 -5.25
CA ALA A 23 20.50 -0.32 -4.86
C ALA A 23 19.58 -1.51 -5.21
N LEU A 24 18.25 -1.34 -5.12
CA LEU A 24 17.29 -2.35 -5.60
C LEU A 24 17.31 -2.45 -7.13
N GLU A 25 17.31 -1.32 -7.84
CA GLU A 25 17.41 -1.27 -9.31
C GLU A 25 18.64 -2.01 -9.81
N LYS A 26 19.82 -1.69 -9.27
CA LYS A 26 21.08 -2.39 -9.60
C LYS A 26 20.95 -3.90 -9.37
N ALA A 27 20.32 -4.30 -8.25
CA ALA A 27 20.11 -5.70 -7.94
C ALA A 27 19.13 -6.39 -8.90
N PHE A 28 18.08 -5.70 -9.36
CA PHE A 28 17.15 -6.21 -10.36
C PHE A 28 17.83 -6.41 -11.73
N HIS A 29 18.56 -5.40 -12.22
CA HIS A 29 19.32 -5.48 -13.48
C HIS A 29 20.33 -6.62 -13.49
N GLY A 30 20.92 -6.95 -12.34
CA GLY A 30 21.83 -8.09 -12.21
C GLY A 30 21.14 -9.47 -12.27
N ARG A 31 19.82 -9.53 -12.33
CA ARG A 31 19.02 -10.79 -12.26
C ARG A 31 18.05 -10.98 -13.41
N ARG A 32 17.47 -9.90 -13.92
CA ARG A 32 16.46 -9.92 -15.00
C ARG A 32 16.59 -8.68 -15.89
N ASN A 33 16.10 -8.81 -17.12
CA ASN A 33 15.85 -7.64 -17.96
C ASN A 33 14.63 -6.88 -17.40
N VAL A 34 14.86 -5.64 -16.92
CA VAL A 34 13.85 -4.78 -16.30
C VAL A 34 13.83 -3.41 -16.96
N GLU A 35 12.61 -2.87 -17.10
CA GLU A 35 12.36 -1.45 -17.34
C GLU A 35 12.09 -0.82 -15.97
N PHE A 36 12.85 0.18 -15.59
CA PHE A 36 12.74 0.83 -14.28
C PHE A 36 12.33 2.30 -14.47
N GLU A 37 11.20 2.66 -13.89
CA GLU A 37 10.61 4.00 -13.96
C GLU A 37 10.59 4.64 -12.56
N TYR A 38 10.93 5.93 -12.49
CA TYR A 38 10.89 6.72 -11.27
C TYR A 38 9.81 7.80 -11.35
N ILE A 39 8.99 7.91 -10.31
CA ILE A 39 8.11 9.05 -10.08
C ILE A 39 8.51 9.67 -8.74
N TYR A 40 9.04 10.88 -8.81
CA TYR A 40 9.35 11.69 -7.63
C TYR A 40 8.15 12.56 -7.28
N LEU A 41 7.56 12.33 -6.10
CA LEU A 41 6.39 13.10 -5.66
C LEU A 41 6.70 14.59 -5.45
N ALA A 42 7.98 14.97 -5.36
CA ALA A 42 8.43 16.36 -5.34
C ALA A 42 8.29 17.06 -6.71
N GLU A 43 8.28 16.29 -7.80
CA GLU A 43 8.21 16.78 -9.18
C GLU A 43 6.79 16.69 -9.76
N VAL A 44 5.87 16.05 -9.02
CA VAL A 44 4.47 15.89 -9.42
C VAL A 44 3.62 16.92 -8.69
N GLN A 45 2.82 17.66 -9.42
CA GLN A 45 1.87 18.59 -8.82
C GLN A 45 0.66 17.82 -8.27
N LEU A 46 0.63 17.59 -6.96
CA LEU A 46 -0.47 16.99 -6.23
C LEU A 46 -1.05 17.98 -5.22
N SER A 47 -2.30 18.36 -5.41
CA SER A 47 -3.06 19.15 -4.45
C SER A 47 -3.21 18.45 -3.10
N GLY A 48 -3.30 19.20 -2.01
CA GLY A 48 -3.48 18.63 -0.67
C GLY A 48 -4.87 18.02 -0.48
N CYS A 49 -4.93 16.78 -0.02
CA CYS A 49 -6.20 16.13 0.33
C CYS A 49 -6.90 16.89 1.46
N GLN A 50 -8.13 17.33 1.23
CA GLN A 50 -8.94 18.08 2.21
C GLN A 50 -9.83 17.17 3.08
N GLY A 51 -9.73 15.85 2.94
CA GLY A 51 -10.48 14.90 3.76
C GLY A 51 -12.01 14.92 3.57
N ARG A 52 -12.51 15.44 2.44
CA ARG A 52 -13.97 15.53 2.17
C ARG A 52 -14.65 14.17 2.00
N LEU A 53 -13.88 13.11 1.84
CA LEU A 53 -14.35 11.73 1.60
C LEU A 53 -15.31 11.59 0.40
N THR A 54 -15.30 12.53 -0.53
CA THR A 54 -16.10 12.48 -1.76
C THR A 54 -15.76 11.23 -2.58
N CYS A 55 -14.47 10.88 -2.67
CA CYS A 55 -13.98 9.67 -3.33
C CYS A 55 -14.51 8.37 -2.70
N VAL A 56 -14.79 8.36 -1.40
CA VAL A 56 -15.37 7.22 -0.68
C VAL A 56 -16.89 7.15 -0.92
N LYS A 57 -17.59 8.27 -0.71
CA LYS A 57 -19.05 8.31 -0.73
C LYS A 57 -19.64 8.20 -2.13
N PHE A 58 -19.03 8.89 -3.10
CA PHE A 58 -19.59 9.09 -4.45
C PHE A 58 -18.70 8.60 -5.58
N GLY A 59 -17.59 7.97 -5.23
CA GLY A 59 -16.59 7.46 -6.17
C GLY A 59 -15.41 8.41 -6.39
N GLU A 60 -14.26 7.83 -6.72
CA GLU A 60 -13.00 8.55 -6.96
C GLU A 60 -13.11 9.54 -8.13
N HIS A 61 -13.95 9.26 -9.12
CA HIS A 61 -14.21 10.16 -10.26
C HIS A 61 -14.86 11.48 -9.83
N LYS A 62 -15.42 11.57 -8.62
CA LYS A 62 -15.96 12.80 -8.03
C LYS A 62 -14.92 13.55 -7.18
N CYS A 63 -13.72 13.00 -7.01
CA CYS A 63 -12.66 13.69 -6.31
C CYS A 63 -12.15 14.87 -7.17
N PRO A 64 -12.04 16.11 -6.65
CA PRO A 64 -11.55 17.25 -7.43
C PRO A 64 -10.10 17.08 -7.90
N TYR A 65 -9.35 16.15 -7.33
CA TYR A 65 -7.94 15.89 -7.64
C TYR A 65 -7.74 14.63 -8.49
N VAL A 66 -8.79 14.04 -9.04
CA VAL A 66 -8.72 12.78 -9.81
C VAL A 66 -7.81 12.88 -11.04
N SER A 67 -7.82 14.02 -11.73
CA SER A 67 -6.97 14.24 -12.90
C SER A 67 -5.47 14.29 -12.56
N GLU A 68 -5.12 14.78 -11.38
CA GLU A 68 -3.74 14.81 -10.89
C GLU A 68 -3.23 13.39 -10.53
N LEU A 69 -4.13 12.52 -10.09
CA LEU A 69 -3.81 11.13 -9.70
C LEU A 69 -3.81 10.15 -10.87
N ALA A 70 -4.55 10.45 -11.94
CA ALA A 70 -4.75 9.50 -13.03
C ALA A 70 -3.44 8.98 -13.66
N PRO A 71 -2.41 9.81 -13.95
CA PRO A 71 -1.15 9.31 -14.49
C PRO A 71 -0.41 8.38 -13.54
N LEU A 72 -0.43 8.67 -12.21
CA LEU A 72 0.22 7.84 -11.20
C LEU A 72 -0.48 6.48 -11.07
N LEU A 73 -1.81 6.47 -11.05
CA LEU A 73 -2.60 5.24 -11.01
C LEU A 73 -2.37 4.39 -12.27
N GLN A 74 -2.33 5.01 -13.45
CA GLN A 74 -2.02 4.30 -14.69
C GLN A 74 -0.64 3.67 -14.65
N ALA A 75 0.38 4.41 -14.20
CA ALA A 75 1.74 3.88 -14.02
C ALA A 75 1.77 2.73 -13.02
N MET A 76 1.07 2.86 -11.87
CA MET A 76 0.96 1.79 -10.87
C MET A 76 0.32 0.53 -11.44
N HIS A 77 -0.79 0.66 -12.17
CA HIS A 77 -1.47 -0.50 -12.78
C HIS A 77 -0.65 -1.17 -13.88
N SER A 78 0.21 -0.44 -14.59
CA SER A 78 1.05 -0.97 -15.67
C SER A 78 2.32 -1.67 -15.19
N ALA A 79 2.69 -1.52 -13.91
CA ALA A 79 3.91 -2.08 -13.36
C ALA A 79 3.70 -3.52 -12.82
N ASP A 80 4.72 -4.38 -12.99
CA ASP A 80 4.75 -5.70 -12.35
C ASP A 80 5.06 -5.60 -10.86
N VAL A 81 5.86 -4.59 -10.49
CA VAL A 81 6.27 -4.30 -9.10
C VAL A 81 6.22 -2.80 -8.86
N VAL A 82 5.63 -2.38 -7.74
CA VAL A 82 5.66 -0.97 -7.31
C VAL A 82 6.50 -0.84 -6.04
N ILE A 83 7.46 0.08 -6.05
CA ILE A 83 8.30 0.42 -4.91
C ILE A 83 7.81 1.74 -4.31
N PHE A 84 7.45 1.74 -3.03
CA PHE A 84 7.06 2.93 -2.29
C PHE A 84 8.18 3.35 -1.36
N GLY A 85 8.82 4.49 -1.66
CA GLY A 85 9.97 5.01 -0.92
C GLY A 85 9.67 6.31 -0.18
N SER A 86 9.98 6.37 1.12
CA SER A 86 9.83 7.61 1.91
C SER A 86 10.97 7.82 2.88
N PRO A 87 11.51 9.04 3.01
CA PRO A 87 12.32 9.39 4.17
C PRO A 87 11.45 9.42 5.43
N VAL A 88 12.10 9.26 6.58
CA VAL A 88 11.47 9.41 7.89
C VAL A 88 11.45 10.89 8.27
N HIS A 89 10.26 11.46 8.41
CA HIS A 89 10.03 12.80 8.94
C HIS A 89 9.18 12.69 10.21
N CYS A 90 9.69 13.17 11.34
CA CYS A 90 9.00 13.12 12.64
C CYS A 90 8.44 11.72 12.96
N PHE A 91 9.24 10.67 12.78
CA PHE A 91 8.88 9.24 12.96
C PHE A 91 7.78 8.71 12.03
N ASN A 92 7.40 9.45 10.99
CA ASN A 92 6.40 9.06 10.00
C ASN A 92 6.95 9.21 8.58
N VAL A 93 6.13 8.92 7.57
CA VAL A 93 6.43 9.21 6.16
C VAL A 93 6.55 10.73 5.95
N SER A 94 7.21 11.14 4.87
CA SER A 94 7.25 12.54 4.45
C SER A 94 5.85 13.09 4.13
N THR A 95 5.71 14.41 4.17
CA THR A 95 4.47 15.10 3.78
C THR A 95 4.04 14.73 2.35
N LEU A 96 4.99 14.63 1.42
CA LEU A 96 4.72 14.25 0.03
C LEU A 96 4.10 12.85 -0.06
N MET A 97 4.73 11.86 0.60
CA MET A 97 4.21 10.50 0.65
C MET A 97 2.87 10.42 1.39
N LYS A 98 2.71 11.21 2.48
CA LYS A 98 1.46 11.23 3.23
C LYS A 98 0.31 11.80 2.41
N ASN A 99 0.54 12.91 1.68
CA ASN A 99 -0.47 13.50 0.81
C ASN A 99 -0.89 12.52 -0.30
N PHE A 100 0.07 11.86 -0.95
CA PHE A 100 -0.21 10.82 -1.93
C PHE A 100 -1.08 9.69 -1.34
N ILE A 101 -0.76 9.22 -0.14
CA ILE A 101 -1.55 8.20 0.57
C ILE A 101 -2.96 8.70 0.88
N ASP A 102 -3.11 9.95 1.33
CA ASP A 102 -4.41 10.52 1.69
C ASP A 102 -5.32 10.73 0.46
N LEU A 103 -4.74 11.08 -0.67
CA LEU A 103 -5.46 11.17 -1.94
C LEU A 103 -5.98 9.80 -2.41
N LEU A 104 -5.36 8.70 -1.99
CA LEU A 104 -5.74 7.32 -2.31
C LEU A 104 -6.54 6.64 -1.16
N VAL A 105 -7.14 7.40 -0.25
CA VAL A 105 -7.87 6.84 0.91
C VAL A 105 -8.95 5.84 0.50
N TYR A 106 -9.61 6.04 -0.63
CA TYR A 106 -10.66 5.15 -1.13
C TYR A 106 -10.13 3.73 -1.46
N GLN A 107 -8.84 3.57 -1.74
CA GLN A 107 -8.20 2.26 -1.93
C GLN A 107 -8.24 1.39 -0.66
N MET A 108 -8.39 2.00 0.51
CA MET A 108 -8.62 1.25 1.76
C MET A 108 -9.97 0.54 1.76
N HIS A 109 -10.96 1.10 1.06
CA HIS A 109 -12.33 0.60 0.97
C HIS A 109 -12.51 -0.32 -0.25
N ARG A 110 -11.86 0.02 -1.35
CA ARG A 110 -11.97 -0.65 -2.66
C ARG A 110 -10.56 -0.93 -3.20
N PRO A 111 -9.85 -1.95 -2.64
CA PRO A 111 -8.50 -2.28 -3.08
C PRO A 111 -8.47 -2.69 -4.56
N ALA A 112 -7.62 -2.00 -5.35
CA ALA A 112 -7.54 -2.22 -6.79
C ALA A 112 -6.29 -3.01 -7.24
N PHE A 113 -5.29 -3.18 -6.37
CA PHE A 113 -3.99 -3.77 -6.71
C PHE A 113 -3.87 -5.22 -6.21
N LEU A 114 -4.96 -5.99 -6.32
CA LEU A 114 -5.05 -7.33 -5.74
C LEU A 114 -3.99 -8.30 -6.28
N GLY A 115 -3.02 -8.63 -5.42
CA GLY A 115 -1.95 -9.58 -5.73
C GLY A 115 -0.75 -9.00 -6.50
N GLN A 116 -0.81 -7.73 -6.95
CA GLN A 116 0.32 -7.03 -7.54
C GLN A 116 1.44 -6.86 -6.50
N LYS A 117 2.70 -6.99 -6.91
CA LYS A 117 3.83 -7.00 -5.97
C LYS A 117 4.23 -5.59 -5.56
N ALA A 118 4.57 -5.43 -4.27
CA ALA A 118 5.12 -4.18 -3.77
C ALA A 118 6.36 -4.39 -2.90
N ILE A 119 7.23 -3.38 -2.93
CA ILE A 119 8.37 -3.22 -2.03
C ILE A 119 8.20 -1.89 -1.30
N VAL A 120 8.51 -1.84 -0.01
CA VAL A 120 8.49 -0.60 0.76
C VAL A 120 9.88 -0.24 1.25
N VAL A 121 10.26 1.03 1.10
CA VAL A 121 11.57 1.56 1.45
C VAL A 121 11.42 2.74 2.40
N ALA A 122 12.19 2.74 3.50
CA ALA A 122 12.25 3.88 4.39
C ALA A 122 13.69 4.22 4.76
N THR A 123 14.06 5.50 4.70
CA THR A 123 15.39 6.00 5.05
C THR A 123 15.31 7.00 6.19
N ALA A 124 16.06 6.78 7.27
CA ALA A 124 16.14 7.67 8.40
C ALA A 124 17.54 8.25 8.56
N ALA A 125 17.65 9.52 8.94
CA ALA A 125 18.92 10.11 9.35
C ALA A 125 19.40 9.51 10.69
N GLY A 126 18.49 9.32 11.64
CA GLY A 126 18.77 8.72 12.95
C GLY A 126 17.94 7.46 13.21
N ALA A 127 16.64 7.62 13.47
CA ALA A 127 15.74 6.53 13.88
C ALA A 127 14.37 6.64 13.20
N GLY A 128 13.51 5.59 13.38
CA GLY A 128 12.11 5.59 12.92
C GLY A 128 11.85 4.80 11.64
N GLN A 129 12.87 4.35 10.91
CA GLN A 129 12.69 3.60 9.65
C GLN A 129 11.84 2.34 9.80
N LYS A 130 11.96 1.62 10.93
CA LYS A 130 11.13 0.44 11.20
C LYS A 130 9.64 0.79 11.29
N GLY A 131 9.32 1.92 11.94
CA GLY A 131 7.94 2.43 12.06
C GLY A 131 7.36 2.81 10.70
N VAL A 132 8.13 3.53 9.88
CA VAL A 132 7.72 3.95 8.54
C VAL A 132 7.56 2.75 7.59
N VAL A 133 8.49 1.79 7.61
CA VAL A 133 8.34 0.52 6.86
C VAL A 133 7.04 -0.19 7.25
N LYS A 134 6.75 -0.31 8.56
CA LYS A 134 5.52 -0.93 9.05
C LYS A 134 4.26 -0.19 8.59
N TYR A 135 4.30 1.14 8.62
CA TYR A 135 3.21 2.00 8.16
C TYR A 135 2.96 1.83 6.67
N LEU A 136 3.99 1.99 5.82
CA LEU A 136 3.88 1.80 4.37
C LEU A 136 3.39 0.41 4.02
N ARG A 137 3.98 -0.63 4.62
CA ARG A 137 3.55 -2.02 4.41
C ARG A 137 2.07 -2.21 4.67
N LYS A 138 1.57 -1.71 5.82
CA LYS A 138 0.15 -1.81 6.16
C LYS A 138 -0.73 -1.05 5.18
N THR A 139 -0.31 0.15 4.79
CA THR A 139 -1.06 1.01 3.86
C THR A 139 -1.21 0.36 2.50
N VAL A 140 -0.11 -0.04 1.87
CA VAL A 140 -0.16 -0.60 0.50
C VAL A 140 -0.76 -2.00 0.47
N ALA A 141 -0.61 -2.79 1.54
CA ALA A 141 -1.32 -4.07 1.67
C ALA A 141 -2.85 -3.87 1.71
N ASN A 142 -3.34 -2.81 2.35
CA ASN A 142 -4.77 -2.46 2.32
C ASN A 142 -5.25 -1.98 0.94
N TRP A 143 -4.37 -1.53 0.06
CA TRP A 143 -4.68 -1.24 -1.34
C TRP A 143 -4.73 -2.50 -2.23
N GLY A 144 -4.41 -3.67 -1.66
CA GLY A 144 -4.43 -4.97 -2.32
C GLY A 144 -3.06 -5.52 -2.72
N PHE A 145 -1.98 -4.75 -2.56
CA PHE A 145 -0.64 -5.21 -2.91
C PHE A 145 -0.18 -6.40 -2.04
N ASP A 146 0.49 -7.34 -2.69
CA ASP A 146 1.31 -8.35 -2.03
C ASP A 146 2.69 -7.73 -1.72
N VAL A 147 2.91 -7.34 -0.46
CA VAL A 147 4.16 -6.68 -0.04
C VAL A 147 5.24 -7.72 0.21
N VAL A 148 6.03 -7.98 -0.80
CA VAL A 148 7.03 -9.06 -0.87
C VAL A 148 8.43 -8.63 -0.43
N GLY A 149 8.68 -7.32 -0.29
CA GLY A 149 9.97 -6.78 0.11
C GLY A 149 9.87 -5.57 1.00
N GLN A 150 10.88 -5.39 1.85
CA GLN A 150 11.02 -4.20 2.69
C GLN A 150 12.49 -3.87 2.92
N LEU A 151 12.82 -2.58 2.88
CA LEU A 151 14.18 -2.07 3.10
C LEU A 151 14.14 -0.85 4.01
N GLY A 152 14.78 -0.96 5.17
CA GLY A 152 15.00 0.17 6.08
C GLY A 152 16.48 0.56 6.09
N THR A 153 16.80 1.81 5.80
CA THR A 153 18.17 2.31 5.66
C THR A 153 18.46 3.51 6.58
N HIS A 154 19.74 3.78 6.78
CA HIS A 154 20.23 4.91 7.60
C HIS A 154 21.06 5.85 6.74
N ALA A 155 20.62 7.10 6.59
CA ALA A 155 21.26 8.12 5.76
C ALA A 155 22.69 8.44 6.22
N GLY A 156 22.95 8.49 7.52
CA GLY A 156 24.24 8.84 8.09
C GLY A 156 25.39 7.91 7.75
N PHE A 157 25.11 6.73 7.21
CA PHE A 157 26.14 5.72 6.88
C PHE A 157 26.35 5.52 5.37
N PHE A 158 25.66 6.25 4.51
CA PHE A 158 25.72 6.02 3.05
C PHE A 158 27.12 6.25 2.45
N GLY A 159 27.96 7.08 3.07
CA GLY A 159 29.36 7.27 2.67
C GLY A 159 30.33 6.15 3.10
N GLU A 160 29.88 5.19 3.93
CA GLU A 160 30.74 4.13 4.47
C GLU A 160 30.78 2.91 3.55
N PRO A 161 31.96 2.43 3.07
CA PRO A 161 32.05 1.27 2.17
C PRO A 161 31.43 -0.01 2.75
N LYS A 162 31.61 -0.24 4.06
CA LYS A 162 30.99 -1.39 4.76
C LYS A 162 29.47 -1.32 4.75
N TYR A 163 28.92 -0.12 4.84
CA TYR A 163 27.47 0.08 4.77
C TYR A 163 26.94 -0.15 3.38
N GLN A 164 27.64 0.31 2.34
CA GLN A 164 27.27 0.07 0.94
C GLN A 164 27.21 -1.43 0.63
N THR A 165 28.22 -2.20 1.04
CA THR A 165 28.22 -3.67 0.89
C THR A 165 27.01 -4.31 1.60
N LYS A 166 26.66 -3.83 2.79
CA LYS A 166 25.50 -4.32 3.53
C LYS A 166 24.18 -3.96 2.84
N LEU A 167 24.08 -2.75 2.30
CA LEU A 167 22.92 -2.28 1.54
C LEU A 167 22.71 -3.11 0.29
N GLU A 168 23.76 -3.33 -0.51
CA GLU A 168 23.72 -4.15 -1.73
C GLU A 168 23.26 -5.59 -1.41
N ARG A 169 23.79 -6.20 -0.34
CA ARG A 169 23.37 -7.52 0.10
C ARG A 169 21.89 -7.55 0.52
N ALA A 170 21.44 -6.52 1.24
CA ALA A 170 20.04 -6.43 1.66
C ALA A 170 19.12 -6.22 0.46
N ALA A 171 19.48 -5.35 -0.47
CA ALA A 171 18.76 -5.13 -1.71
C ALA A 171 18.69 -6.42 -2.55
N GLY A 172 19.81 -7.15 -2.68
CA GLY A 172 19.83 -8.45 -3.36
C GLY A 172 18.83 -9.44 -2.79
N LYS A 173 18.76 -9.58 -1.47
CA LYS A 173 17.80 -10.47 -0.81
C LYS A 173 16.34 -10.06 -1.08
N VAL A 174 16.02 -8.77 -1.02
CA VAL A 174 14.69 -8.24 -1.32
C VAL A 174 14.31 -8.55 -2.76
N VAL A 175 15.23 -8.37 -3.71
CA VAL A 175 15.02 -8.66 -5.12
C VAL A 175 14.81 -10.16 -5.37
N ASP A 176 15.62 -11.03 -4.76
CA ASP A 176 15.45 -12.49 -4.86
C ASP A 176 14.08 -12.95 -4.36
N GLN A 177 13.62 -12.40 -3.23
CA GLN A 177 12.28 -12.66 -2.69
C GLN A 177 11.18 -12.16 -3.63
N THR A 178 11.35 -10.98 -4.23
CA THR A 178 10.39 -10.38 -5.16
C THR A 178 10.28 -11.21 -6.43
N ILE A 179 11.39 -11.61 -7.03
CA ILE A 179 11.42 -12.47 -8.22
C ILE A 179 10.75 -13.82 -7.93
N SER A 180 11.09 -14.44 -6.80
CA SER A 180 10.45 -15.69 -6.38
C SER A 180 8.95 -15.54 -6.16
N ALA A 181 8.47 -14.37 -5.75
CA ALA A 181 7.05 -14.07 -5.58
C ALA A 181 6.34 -13.83 -6.92
N LEU A 182 7.03 -13.23 -7.90
CA LEU A 182 6.50 -13.04 -9.26
C LEU A 182 6.37 -14.36 -10.01
N ASP A 183 7.29 -15.30 -9.78
CA ASP A 183 7.30 -16.61 -10.44
C ASP A 183 6.21 -17.56 -9.91
N ARG A 184 5.56 -17.20 -8.82
CA ARG A 184 4.40 -17.97 -8.31
C ARG A 184 3.14 -17.64 -9.10
N ALA A 185 2.52 -18.66 -9.70
CA ALA A 185 1.26 -18.51 -10.46
C ALA A 185 0.05 -18.20 -9.57
N GLU A 186 0.09 -18.57 -8.29
CA GLU A 186 -1.04 -18.44 -7.37
C GLU A 186 -1.02 -17.07 -6.67
N LEU A 187 -2.21 -16.50 -6.49
CA LEU A 187 -2.40 -15.34 -5.62
C LEU A 187 -2.04 -15.68 -4.16
N PRO A 188 -1.53 -14.72 -3.39
CA PRO A 188 -1.12 -14.97 -2.01
C PRO A 188 -2.32 -15.42 -1.16
N LYS A 189 -2.09 -16.39 -0.27
CA LYS A 189 -3.11 -16.84 0.67
C LYS A 189 -3.20 -15.84 1.82
N PRO A 190 -4.39 -15.26 2.09
CA PRO A 190 -4.55 -14.30 3.17
C PRO A 190 -4.30 -14.97 4.52
N GLY A 191 -3.54 -14.31 5.38
CA GLY A 191 -3.38 -14.67 6.78
C GLY A 191 -4.58 -14.21 7.62
N LEU A 192 -4.51 -14.44 8.93
CA LEU A 192 -5.58 -14.08 9.86
C LEU A 192 -5.86 -12.56 9.86
N ALA A 193 -4.82 -11.73 9.82
CA ALA A 193 -4.96 -10.28 9.86
C ALA A 193 -5.67 -9.73 8.61
N GLU A 194 -5.33 -10.23 7.43
CA GLU A 194 -5.98 -9.87 6.17
C GLU A 194 -7.44 -10.33 6.13
N LEU A 195 -7.74 -11.52 6.62
CA LEU A 195 -9.11 -12.02 6.72
C LEU A 195 -9.94 -11.18 7.71
N ILE A 196 -9.38 -10.82 8.87
CA ILE A 196 -10.05 -9.94 9.82
C ILE A 196 -10.30 -8.56 9.18
N ASN A 197 -9.32 -7.97 8.52
CA ASN A 197 -9.46 -6.68 7.86
C ASN A 197 -10.55 -6.71 6.79
N PHE A 198 -10.57 -7.73 5.93
CA PHE A 198 -11.63 -7.92 4.95
C PHE A 198 -13.01 -8.00 5.60
N ARG A 199 -13.17 -8.76 6.68
CA ARG A 199 -14.43 -8.93 7.40
C ARG A 199 -14.90 -7.64 8.07
N ILE A 200 -13.97 -6.83 8.59
CA ILE A 200 -14.25 -5.50 9.12
C ILE A 200 -14.81 -4.60 8.01
N TRP A 201 -14.14 -4.51 6.88
CA TRP A 201 -14.58 -3.70 5.75
C TRP A 201 -15.94 -4.18 5.20
N ARG A 202 -16.14 -5.48 5.00
CA ARG A 202 -17.41 -6.04 4.58
C ARG A 202 -18.54 -5.64 5.52
N SER A 203 -18.32 -5.80 6.82
CA SER A 203 -19.29 -5.41 7.84
C SER A 203 -19.59 -3.91 7.85
N THR A 204 -18.57 -3.08 7.63
CA THR A 204 -18.71 -1.63 7.53
C THR A 204 -19.52 -1.24 6.31
N VAL A 205 -19.16 -1.72 5.14
CA VAL A 205 -19.85 -1.41 3.87
C VAL A 205 -21.33 -1.78 3.92
N ILE A 206 -21.67 -2.97 4.45
CA ILE A 206 -23.07 -3.40 4.62
C ILE A 206 -23.85 -2.42 5.50
N ARG A 207 -23.22 -1.78 6.50
CA ARG A 207 -23.90 -0.89 7.45
C ARG A 207 -23.89 0.57 7.04
N THR A 208 -23.03 0.93 6.13
CA THR A 208 -22.88 2.30 5.62
C THR A 208 -23.45 2.47 4.21
N GLU A 209 -24.30 1.57 3.76
CA GLU A 209 -24.94 1.59 2.43
C GLU A 209 -25.48 2.98 2.07
N ASN A 210 -26.28 3.57 2.95
CA ASN A 210 -26.86 4.90 2.74
C ASN A 210 -25.84 6.05 2.89
N ALA A 211 -24.76 5.85 3.66
CA ALA A 211 -23.73 6.87 3.89
C ALA A 211 -22.62 6.86 2.84
N SER A 212 -22.38 5.70 2.24
CA SER A 212 -21.36 5.48 1.21
C SER A 212 -21.91 4.54 0.12
N PRO A 213 -22.93 4.98 -0.65
CA PRO A 213 -23.61 4.12 -1.62
C PRO A 213 -22.68 3.59 -2.69
N TYR A 214 -21.66 4.35 -3.09
CA TYR A 214 -20.69 3.93 -4.10
C TYR A 214 -19.81 2.77 -3.61
N ASP A 215 -19.39 2.76 -2.34
CA ASP A 215 -18.66 1.62 -1.76
C ASP A 215 -19.52 0.37 -1.77
N TRP A 216 -20.78 0.50 -1.36
CA TRP A 216 -21.72 -0.63 -1.31
C TRP A 216 -21.96 -1.22 -2.71
N GLU A 217 -22.24 -0.38 -3.70
CA GLU A 217 -22.42 -0.78 -5.10
C GLU A 217 -21.18 -1.49 -5.66
N HIS A 218 -19.99 -0.92 -5.41
CA HIS A 218 -18.71 -1.54 -5.82
C HIS A 218 -18.54 -2.93 -5.20
N TRP A 219 -18.75 -3.08 -3.89
CA TRP A 219 -18.61 -4.36 -3.20
C TRP A 219 -19.65 -5.38 -3.65
N GLN A 220 -20.86 -4.94 -3.96
CA GLN A 220 -21.91 -5.79 -4.52
C GLN A 220 -21.53 -6.29 -5.92
N ASN A 221 -21.12 -5.39 -6.81
CA ASN A 221 -20.74 -5.72 -8.19
C ASN A 221 -19.50 -6.63 -8.24
N ALA A 222 -18.52 -6.43 -7.35
CA ALA A 222 -17.37 -7.29 -7.18
C ALA A 222 -17.69 -8.65 -6.52
N GLY A 223 -18.90 -8.83 -5.99
CA GLY A 223 -19.33 -10.03 -5.27
C GLY A 223 -18.75 -10.18 -3.86
N TRP A 224 -18.02 -9.17 -3.37
CA TRP A 224 -17.29 -9.25 -2.10
C TRP A 224 -18.19 -9.31 -0.87
N LEU A 225 -19.45 -8.83 -0.97
CA LEU A 225 -20.42 -8.94 0.12
C LEU A 225 -20.73 -10.40 0.50
N LYS A 226 -20.56 -11.34 -0.42
CA LYS A 226 -20.87 -12.76 -0.24
C LYS A 226 -19.62 -13.67 -0.17
N GLN A 227 -18.43 -13.09 -0.38
CA GLN A 227 -17.17 -13.86 -0.39
C GLN A 227 -16.47 -13.82 0.98
N ASP A 228 -15.50 -14.72 1.15
CA ASP A 228 -14.65 -14.79 2.33
C ASP A 228 -13.40 -13.90 2.23
N TYR A 229 -13.05 -13.48 1.01
CA TYR A 229 -11.93 -12.59 0.70
C TYR A 229 -12.12 -11.94 -0.69
N TYR A 230 -11.32 -10.96 -1.05
CA TYR A 230 -11.37 -10.21 -2.31
C TYR A 230 -11.25 -11.08 -3.58
N TYR A 231 -10.68 -12.27 -3.48
CA TYR A 231 -10.55 -13.24 -4.58
C TYR A 231 -10.72 -14.69 -4.07
N LYS A 232 -11.00 -15.60 -5.00
CA LYS A 232 -11.18 -17.03 -4.66
C LYS A 232 -9.83 -17.64 -4.29
N VAL A 233 -9.68 -18.06 -3.04
CA VAL A 233 -8.48 -18.70 -2.52
C VAL A 233 -8.83 -19.65 -1.37
N LYS A 234 -8.08 -20.76 -1.24
CA LYS A 234 -8.22 -21.65 -0.08
C LYS A 234 -7.69 -20.94 1.16
N THR A 235 -8.59 -20.59 2.07
CA THR A 235 -8.24 -19.96 3.35
C THR A 235 -8.09 -21.02 4.45
N ASN A 236 -7.27 -20.73 5.46
CA ASN A 236 -7.19 -21.58 6.66
C ASN A 236 -8.55 -21.58 7.39
N PRO A 237 -9.19 -22.74 7.64
CA PRO A 237 -10.52 -22.82 8.26
C PRO A 237 -10.58 -22.18 9.66
N ILE A 238 -9.53 -22.33 10.45
CA ILE A 238 -9.43 -21.75 11.81
C ILE A 238 -9.37 -20.23 11.71
N ALA A 239 -8.49 -19.69 10.86
CA ALA A 239 -8.36 -18.25 10.64
C ALA A 239 -9.68 -17.64 10.11
N ARG A 240 -10.37 -18.35 9.21
CA ARG A 240 -11.69 -17.95 8.71
C ARG A 240 -12.75 -17.92 9.82
N GLY A 241 -12.76 -18.91 10.68
CA GLY A 241 -13.68 -18.99 11.84
C GLY A 241 -13.45 -17.83 12.82
N LEU A 242 -12.18 -17.56 13.17
CA LEU A 242 -11.80 -16.46 14.05
C LEU A 242 -12.16 -15.08 13.43
N ALA A 243 -11.87 -14.88 12.15
CA ALA A 243 -12.26 -13.66 11.45
C ALA A 243 -13.78 -13.45 11.44
N GLY A 244 -14.58 -14.52 11.27
CA GLY A 244 -16.02 -14.49 11.36
C GLY A 244 -16.55 -14.14 12.77
N LEU A 245 -15.85 -14.59 13.82
CA LEU A 245 -16.19 -14.18 15.20
C LEU A 245 -15.94 -12.69 15.41
N VAL A 246 -14.79 -12.18 15.00
CA VAL A 246 -14.45 -10.74 15.07
C VAL A 246 -15.50 -9.91 14.32
N GLU A 247 -15.90 -10.33 13.12
CA GLU A 247 -16.94 -9.65 12.33
C GLU A 247 -18.26 -9.54 13.12
N ARG A 248 -18.71 -10.62 13.79
CA ARG A 248 -19.95 -10.60 14.60
C ARG A 248 -19.85 -9.64 15.78
N LEU A 249 -18.70 -9.56 16.45
CA LEU A 249 -18.46 -8.66 17.57
C LEU A 249 -18.49 -7.20 17.11
N ILE A 250 -17.80 -6.86 16.03
CA ILE A 250 -17.79 -5.53 15.43
C ILE A 250 -19.20 -5.14 14.96
N ALA A 251 -19.91 -6.07 14.33
CA ALA A 251 -21.28 -5.89 13.91
C ALA A 251 -22.21 -5.46 15.06
N ARG A 252 -22.04 -6.04 16.24
CA ARG A 252 -22.79 -5.67 17.43
C ARG A 252 -22.38 -4.30 17.99
N ALA A 253 -21.08 -3.98 17.96
CA ALA A 253 -20.55 -2.71 18.44
C ALA A 253 -21.06 -1.53 17.57
N ILE A 254 -20.99 -1.65 16.25
CA ILE A 254 -21.47 -0.62 15.31
C ILE A 254 -22.98 -0.38 15.46
N ARG A 255 -23.80 -1.42 15.71
CA ARG A 255 -25.23 -1.25 15.98
C ARG A 255 -25.51 -0.37 17.20
N LYS A 256 -24.69 -0.47 18.25
CA LYS A 256 -24.83 0.35 19.45
C LYS A 256 -24.51 1.83 19.21
N VAL A 257 -23.55 2.11 18.33
CA VAL A 257 -23.13 3.49 18.00
C VAL A 257 -24.13 4.18 17.08
N SER A 258 -24.73 3.45 16.13
CA SER A 258 -25.69 4.02 15.17
C SER A 258 -27.07 4.34 15.76
N VAL A 259 -27.35 3.89 16.98
CA VAL A 259 -28.63 4.10 17.69
C VAL A 259 -28.55 5.27 18.68
N SER A 260 -27.39 5.87 18.90
CA SER A 260 -27.28 7.10 19.71
C SER A 260 -27.72 8.29 18.84
N PRO A 261 -28.85 8.97 19.18
CA PRO A 261 -29.19 10.19 18.48
C PRO A 261 -28.09 11.22 18.74
N SER A 262 -27.58 11.81 17.68
CA SER A 262 -26.74 13.00 17.78
C SER A 262 -27.55 14.08 18.50
N THR A 263 -27.19 14.36 19.73
CA THR A 263 -27.56 15.61 20.41
C THR A 263 -26.83 16.77 19.79
#